data_52dbdd5243b0b8e4c832bda95bb8ff19
#
_entry.id   52dbdd5243b0b8e4c832bda95bb8ff19
#
_cell.length_a   1.000
_cell.length_b   1.000
_cell.length_c   1.000
_cell.angle_alpha   90.00
_cell.angle_beta   90.00
_cell.angle_gamma   90.00
#
_symmetry.space_group_name_H-M   'P 1'
#
loop_
_entity.id
_entity.type
_entity.pdbx_description
1 polymer ?
#
loop_
_entity_poly.entity_id
_entity_poly.type
_entity_poly.pdbx_seq_one_letter_code
_entity_poly.pdbx_strand_id
1 'polypeptide(L)'
;PEMIRKYVAYAKKNCFPIFTQEAYDTIQNDYLNIRNMGEDGSIPITARQLEAYVRLSEASAKMHLRDYVTEEDAQTAVRLIDYYLDRIARTGDGYDIDLAGGEMTRKERKNSDVIREIIQRYTSTGGVTIDIIVDDSGLAKSVVDSCIENFRSFSDVIQQPNGKYKWVGN
;
A
#
# COMPACT_ATOMS: atom_id res chain seq x y z
N PRO A 1 -29.26 -19.98 5.84
CA PRO A 1 -27.79 -20.24 5.78
C PRO A 1 -27.44 -21.54 5.04
N GLU A 2 -28.23 -22.64 5.20
CA GLU A 2 -27.93 -23.93 4.58
C GLU A 2 -28.05 -23.92 3.06
N MET A 3 -29.09 -23.28 2.53
CA MET A 3 -29.29 -23.15 1.08
C MET A 3 -28.12 -22.41 0.42
N ILE A 4 -27.64 -21.32 1.03
CA ILE A 4 -26.50 -20.54 0.53
C ILE A 4 -25.24 -21.43 0.50
N ARG A 5 -25.01 -22.24 1.53
CA ARG A 5 -23.86 -23.17 1.54
C ARG A 5 -23.94 -24.21 0.41
N LYS A 6 -25.12 -24.77 0.17
CA LYS A 6 -25.35 -25.71 -0.95
C LYS A 6 -25.13 -25.05 -2.30
N TYR A 7 -25.62 -23.82 -2.46
CA TYR A 7 -25.43 -23.02 -3.70
C TYR A 7 -23.95 -22.75 -3.97
N VAL A 8 -23.23 -22.24 -2.95
CA VAL A 8 -21.80 -21.97 -3.09
C VAL A 8 -21.01 -23.26 -3.36
N ALA A 9 -21.35 -24.35 -2.71
CA ALA A 9 -20.69 -25.64 -2.95
C ALA A 9 -20.95 -26.15 -4.39
N TYR A 10 -22.17 -25.98 -4.89
CA TYR A 10 -22.54 -26.32 -6.27
C TYR A 10 -21.75 -25.45 -7.27
N ALA A 11 -21.77 -24.13 -7.10
CA ALA A 11 -21.06 -23.20 -7.97
C ALA A 11 -19.56 -23.51 -8.03
N LYS A 12 -18.91 -23.71 -6.86
CA LYS A 12 -17.50 -24.08 -6.79
C LYS A 12 -17.16 -25.39 -7.52
N LYS A 13 -18.06 -26.35 -7.49
CA LYS A 13 -17.84 -27.68 -8.06
C LYS A 13 -18.11 -27.73 -9.58
N ASN A 14 -19.05 -26.91 -10.08
CA ASN A 14 -19.59 -27.07 -11.42
C ASN A 14 -19.32 -25.86 -12.32
N CYS A 15 -18.93 -24.67 -11.79
CA CYS A 15 -18.71 -23.48 -12.60
C CYS A 15 -17.21 -23.15 -12.65
N PHE A 16 -16.65 -23.15 -13.86
CA PHE A 16 -15.26 -22.82 -14.18
C PHE A 16 -15.25 -21.78 -15.31
N PRO A 17 -15.66 -20.53 -15.01
CA PRO A 17 -15.87 -19.54 -16.05
C PRO A 17 -14.56 -19.14 -16.72
N ILE A 18 -14.63 -18.94 -18.04
CA ILE A 18 -13.51 -18.50 -18.89
C ILE A 18 -13.70 -17.01 -19.17
N PHE A 19 -12.64 -16.24 -19.11
CA PHE A 19 -12.68 -14.80 -19.39
C PHE A 19 -12.97 -14.53 -20.86
N THR A 20 -13.90 -13.58 -21.12
CA THR A 20 -14.06 -13.00 -22.45
C THR A 20 -12.99 -11.93 -22.70
N GLN A 21 -12.79 -11.55 -23.96
CA GLN A 21 -11.80 -10.51 -24.29
C GLN A 21 -12.18 -9.17 -23.68
N GLU A 22 -13.46 -8.81 -23.68
CA GLU A 22 -14.00 -7.58 -23.11
C GLU A 22 -13.73 -7.51 -21.60
N ALA A 23 -13.85 -8.62 -20.88
CA ALA A 23 -13.55 -8.68 -19.46
C ALA A 23 -12.05 -8.47 -19.20
N TYR A 24 -11.16 -9.05 -20.02
CA TYR A 24 -9.73 -8.78 -19.95
C TYR A 24 -9.40 -7.32 -20.21
N ASP A 25 -9.94 -6.74 -21.26
CA ASP A 25 -9.69 -5.36 -21.65
C ASP A 25 -10.14 -4.39 -20.54
N THR A 26 -11.28 -4.66 -19.92
CA THR A 26 -11.79 -3.86 -18.78
C THR A 26 -10.81 -3.86 -17.60
N ILE A 27 -10.35 -5.05 -17.18
CA ILE A 27 -9.39 -5.18 -16.07
C ILE A 27 -8.06 -4.54 -16.43
N GLN A 28 -7.56 -4.77 -17.64
CA GLN A 28 -6.28 -4.24 -18.10
C GLN A 28 -6.29 -2.72 -18.13
N ASN A 29 -7.34 -2.12 -18.68
CA ASN A 29 -7.46 -0.67 -18.77
C ASN A 29 -7.51 -0.02 -17.40
N ASP A 30 -8.29 -0.55 -16.47
CA ASP A 30 -8.39 -0.03 -15.11
C ASP A 30 -7.05 -0.16 -14.36
N TYR A 31 -6.43 -1.34 -14.41
CA TYR A 31 -5.12 -1.57 -13.79
C TYR A 31 -4.06 -0.60 -14.32
N LEU A 32 -4.01 -0.37 -15.65
CA LEU A 32 -3.07 0.57 -16.26
C LEU A 32 -3.36 2.02 -15.88
N ASN A 33 -4.64 2.40 -15.80
CA ASN A 33 -5.03 3.74 -15.36
C ASN A 33 -4.54 4.01 -13.94
N ILE A 34 -4.81 3.11 -12.99
CA ILE A 34 -4.35 3.28 -11.62
C ILE A 34 -2.81 3.25 -11.56
N ARG A 35 -2.18 2.35 -12.33
CA ARG A 35 -0.71 2.26 -12.38
C ARG A 35 -0.04 3.54 -12.82
N ASN A 36 -0.68 4.25 -13.74
CA ASN A 36 -0.20 5.54 -14.28
C ASN A 36 -0.47 6.74 -13.35
N MET A 37 -1.34 6.58 -12.34
CA MET A 37 -1.59 7.63 -11.33
C MET A 37 -0.48 7.73 -10.27
N GLY A 38 0.52 6.85 -10.30
CA GLY A 38 1.65 6.89 -9.37
C GLY A 38 2.54 8.09 -9.63
N GLU A 39 2.57 9.04 -8.70
CA GLU A 39 3.49 10.19 -8.70
C GLU A 39 4.78 9.82 -7.94
N ASP A 40 5.91 10.44 -8.33
CA ASP A 40 7.20 10.34 -7.63
C ASP A 40 7.70 8.92 -7.32
N GLY A 41 7.32 7.94 -8.17
CA GLY A 41 7.75 6.55 -8.02
C GLY A 41 7.00 5.79 -6.93
N SER A 42 5.85 6.28 -6.44
CA SER A 42 4.92 5.48 -5.65
C SER A 42 4.38 4.31 -6.49
N ILE A 43 4.02 3.21 -5.83
CA ILE A 43 3.40 2.06 -6.49
C ILE A 43 1.92 2.05 -6.12
N PRO A 44 1.04 2.69 -6.94
CA PRO A 44 -0.37 2.82 -6.58
C PRO A 44 -1.11 1.49 -6.59
N ILE A 45 -0.62 0.51 -7.36
CA ILE A 45 -1.21 -0.83 -7.49
C ILE A 45 -0.13 -1.86 -7.85
N THR A 46 -0.24 -3.07 -7.31
CA THR A 46 0.71 -4.18 -7.53
C THR A 46 0.06 -5.34 -8.29
N ALA A 47 0.87 -6.33 -8.71
CA ALA A 47 0.37 -7.57 -9.34
C ALA A 47 -0.60 -8.35 -8.44
N ARG A 48 -0.53 -8.19 -7.11
CA ARG A 48 -1.47 -8.82 -6.17
C ARG A 48 -2.89 -8.29 -6.36
N GLN A 49 -3.06 -7.00 -6.62
CA GLN A 49 -4.37 -6.42 -6.93
C GLN A 49 -4.87 -6.90 -8.29
N LEU A 50 -3.97 -7.10 -9.29
CA LEU A 50 -4.37 -7.71 -10.56
C LEU A 50 -4.94 -9.13 -10.36
N GLU A 51 -4.32 -9.96 -9.51
CA GLU A 51 -4.92 -11.25 -9.13
C GLU A 51 -6.27 -11.08 -8.44
N ALA A 52 -6.46 -10.04 -7.64
CA ALA A 52 -7.74 -9.78 -6.98
C ALA A 52 -8.85 -9.46 -7.99
N TYR A 53 -8.56 -8.67 -9.04
CA TYR A 53 -9.51 -8.43 -10.14
C TYR A 53 -9.98 -9.75 -10.77
N VAL A 54 -9.03 -10.62 -11.13
CA VAL A 54 -9.34 -11.92 -11.74
C VAL A 54 -10.22 -12.76 -10.80
N ARG A 55 -9.83 -12.90 -9.53
CA ARG A 55 -10.57 -13.71 -8.55
C ARG A 55 -11.96 -13.17 -8.25
N LEU A 56 -12.12 -11.84 -8.17
CA LEU A 56 -13.42 -11.22 -7.93
C LEU A 56 -14.34 -11.33 -9.14
N SER A 57 -13.82 -11.15 -10.35
CA SER A 57 -14.59 -11.33 -11.59
C SER A 57 -15.05 -12.78 -11.76
N GLU A 58 -14.16 -13.75 -11.51
CA GLU A 58 -14.55 -15.18 -11.52
C GLU A 58 -15.61 -15.48 -10.45
N ALA A 59 -15.48 -14.90 -9.25
CA ALA A 59 -16.44 -15.10 -8.19
C ALA A 59 -17.82 -14.54 -8.58
N SER A 60 -17.87 -13.37 -9.23
CA SER A 60 -19.09 -12.78 -9.76
C SER A 60 -19.75 -13.70 -10.78
N ALA A 61 -19.02 -14.19 -11.78
CA ALA A 61 -19.53 -15.12 -12.77
C ALA A 61 -20.06 -16.43 -12.13
N LYS A 62 -19.31 -16.98 -11.14
CA LYS A 62 -19.73 -18.18 -10.39
C LYS A 62 -20.99 -17.96 -9.57
N MET A 63 -21.16 -16.74 -9.02
CA MET A 63 -22.40 -16.38 -8.30
C MET A 63 -23.63 -16.39 -9.20
N HIS A 64 -23.45 -16.17 -10.50
CA HIS A 64 -24.51 -16.21 -11.50
C HIS A 64 -24.58 -17.55 -12.26
N LEU A 65 -23.75 -18.55 -11.87
CA LEU A 65 -23.63 -19.86 -12.53
C LEU A 65 -23.34 -19.74 -14.03
N ARG A 66 -22.51 -18.76 -14.42
CA ARG A 66 -22.12 -18.52 -15.81
C ARG A 66 -20.88 -19.32 -16.18
N ASP A 67 -20.76 -19.69 -17.45
CA ASP A 67 -19.59 -20.37 -18.02
C ASP A 67 -18.51 -19.36 -18.48
N TYR A 68 -18.85 -18.07 -18.55
CA TYR A 68 -17.97 -16.99 -18.98
C TYR A 68 -17.95 -15.86 -17.97
N VAL A 69 -16.77 -15.29 -17.77
CA VAL A 69 -16.60 -14.02 -17.09
C VAL A 69 -16.86 -12.92 -18.11
N THR A 70 -17.93 -12.18 -17.90
CA THR A 70 -18.34 -11.09 -18.79
C THR A 70 -17.73 -9.76 -18.37
N GLU A 71 -17.84 -8.74 -19.23
CA GLU A 71 -17.45 -7.36 -18.91
C GLU A 71 -18.14 -6.85 -17.63
N GLU A 72 -19.42 -7.19 -17.41
CA GLU A 72 -20.20 -6.83 -16.22
C GLU A 72 -19.57 -7.40 -14.94
N ASP A 73 -19.07 -8.64 -14.99
CA ASP A 73 -18.37 -9.27 -13.87
C ASP A 73 -17.03 -8.56 -13.58
N ALA A 74 -16.29 -8.19 -14.64
CA ALA A 74 -15.08 -7.41 -14.53
C ALA A 74 -15.32 -6.01 -13.95
N GLN A 75 -16.34 -5.30 -14.42
CA GLN A 75 -16.75 -4.00 -13.87
C GLN A 75 -17.16 -4.08 -12.39
N THR A 76 -17.75 -5.19 -11.98
CA THR A 76 -18.08 -5.42 -10.56
C THR A 76 -16.81 -5.56 -9.72
N ALA A 77 -15.80 -6.27 -10.22
CA ALA A 77 -14.49 -6.38 -9.56
C ALA A 77 -13.77 -5.03 -9.50
N VAL A 78 -13.81 -4.25 -10.59
CA VAL A 78 -13.25 -2.89 -10.66
C VAL A 78 -13.86 -2.02 -9.55
N ARG A 79 -15.19 -1.92 -9.48
CA ARG A 79 -15.88 -1.12 -8.44
C ARG A 79 -15.49 -1.51 -7.02
N LEU A 80 -15.28 -2.81 -6.75
CA LEU A 80 -14.89 -3.29 -5.43
C LEU A 80 -13.45 -2.91 -5.08
N ILE A 81 -12.54 -2.98 -6.04
CA ILE A 81 -11.14 -2.62 -5.85
C ILE A 81 -10.98 -1.11 -5.72
N ASP A 82 -11.66 -0.32 -6.56
CA ASP A 82 -11.68 1.14 -6.43
C ASP A 82 -12.17 1.58 -5.06
N TYR A 83 -13.27 0.99 -4.59
CA TYR A 83 -13.78 1.26 -3.26
C TYR A 83 -12.78 0.92 -2.14
N TYR A 84 -12.05 -0.18 -2.30
CA TYR A 84 -10.99 -0.58 -1.39
C TYR A 84 -9.82 0.42 -1.42
N LEU A 85 -9.32 0.78 -2.61
CA LEU A 85 -8.20 1.71 -2.78
C LEU A 85 -8.55 3.11 -2.25
N ASP A 86 -9.75 3.61 -2.54
CA ASP A 86 -10.22 4.90 -2.04
C ASP A 86 -10.23 5.00 -0.51
N ARG A 87 -10.48 3.89 0.18
CA ARG A 87 -10.57 3.90 1.64
C ARG A 87 -9.24 3.68 2.35
N ILE A 88 -8.31 2.99 1.72
CA ILE A 88 -7.13 2.45 2.42
C ILE A 88 -5.83 3.02 1.85
N ALA A 89 -5.80 3.32 0.55
CA ALA A 89 -4.57 3.69 -0.15
C ALA A 89 -4.58 5.12 -0.71
N ARG A 90 -5.67 5.90 -0.53
CA ARG A 90 -5.79 7.22 -1.15
C ARG A 90 -4.87 8.25 -0.50
N THR A 91 -4.07 8.93 -1.31
CA THR A 91 -3.17 10.03 -0.93
C THR A 91 -3.35 11.20 -1.90
N GLY A 92 -4.03 12.27 -1.45
CA GLY A 92 -4.28 13.43 -2.33
C GLY A 92 -5.01 13.02 -3.61
N ASP A 93 -4.36 13.20 -4.77
CA ASP A 93 -4.94 12.88 -6.08
C ASP A 93 -4.57 11.48 -6.60
N GLY A 94 -3.82 10.68 -5.83
CA GLY A 94 -3.36 9.34 -6.21
C GLY A 94 -3.59 8.26 -5.17
N TYR A 95 -2.96 7.12 -5.39
CA TYR A 95 -2.99 5.97 -4.48
C TYR A 95 -1.58 5.54 -4.09
N ASP A 96 -1.42 5.07 -2.84
CA ASP A 96 -0.20 4.43 -2.34
C ASP A 96 -0.58 3.14 -1.62
N ILE A 97 -0.31 2.00 -2.24
CA ILE A 97 -0.70 0.69 -1.71
C ILE A 97 0.12 0.29 -0.48
N ASP A 98 1.29 0.90 -0.26
CA ASP A 98 2.11 0.65 0.92
C ASP A 98 1.39 1.11 2.20
N LEU A 99 0.52 2.13 2.11
CA LEU A 99 -0.37 2.55 3.21
C LEU A 99 -1.37 1.46 3.59
N ALA A 100 -1.89 0.71 2.62
CA ALA A 100 -2.84 -0.37 2.86
C ALA A 100 -2.25 -1.55 3.64
N GLY A 101 -0.93 -1.74 3.55
CA GLY A 101 -0.19 -2.76 4.29
C GLY A 101 0.23 -2.36 5.70
N GLY A 102 -0.01 -1.12 6.11
CA GLY A 102 0.51 -0.56 7.37
C GLY A 102 2.02 -0.36 7.35
N GLU A 103 2.63 -0.46 6.18
CA GLU A 103 4.05 -0.15 5.96
C GLU A 103 4.25 1.35 5.71
N MET A 104 5.42 1.85 6.03
CA MET A 104 5.79 3.23 5.73
C MET A 104 5.74 3.48 4.22
N THR A 105 5.14 4.59 3.81
CA THR A 105 5.15 5.02 2.41
C THR A 105 6.59 5.18 1.91
N ARG A 106 6.78 5.11 0.59
CA ARG A 106 8.11 5.30 -0.02
C ARG A 106 8.72 6.66 0.33
N LYS A 107 7.86 7.70 0.46
CA LYS A 107 8.28 9.04 0.90
C LYS A 107 8.72 9.03 2.37
N GLU A 108 7.98 8.35 3.22
CA GLU A 108 8.35 8.19 4.63
C GLU A 108 9.62 7.36 4.79
N ARG A 109 9.80 6.29 3.99
CA ARG A 109 11.06 5.51 3.97
C ARG A 109 12.24 6.39 3.56
N LYS A 110 12.14 7.17 2.47
CA LYS A 110 13.18 8.12 2.07
C LYS A 110 13.49 9.14 3.17
N ASN A 111 12.45 9.71 3.80
CA ASN A 111 12.62 10.65 4.89
C ASN A 111 13.31 9.98 6.10
N SER A 112 12.90 8.76 6.46
CA SER A 112 13.54 7.95 7.50
C SER A 112 14.99 7.66 7.20
N ASP A 113 15.34 7.31 5.97
CA ASP A 113 16.72 7.03 5.56
C ASP A 113 17.61 8.28 5.67
N VAL A 114 17.12 9.44 5.21
CA VAL A 114 17.82 10.73 5.34
C VAL A 114 18.04 11.08 6.81
N ILE A 115 16.99 10.96 7.65
CA ILE A 115 17.10 11.26 9.08
C ILE A 115 18.06 10.29 9.77
N ARG A 116 18.02 9.00 9.43
CA ARG A 116 18.96 7.97 9.91
C ARG A 116 20.40 8.37 9.62
N GLU A 117 20.72 8.69 8.36
CA GLU A 117 22.06 9.08 7.95
C GLU A 117 22.56 10.31 8.72
N ILE A 118 21.70 11.31 8.95
CA ILE A 118 22.06 12.48 9.74
C ILE A 118 22.39 12.08 11.18
N ILE A 119 21.52 11.31 11.85
CA ILE A 119 21.76 10.87 13.24
C ILE A 119 23.05 10.05 13.34
N GLN A 120 23.28 9.12 12.40
CA GLN A 120 24.49 8.30 12.37
C GLN A 120 25.76 9.15 12.20
N ARG A 121 25.74 10.16 11.32
CA ARG A 121 26.85 11.09 11.10
C ARG A 121 27.23 11.83 12.39
N TYR A 122 26.26 12.27 13.17
CA TYR A 122 26.51 13.00 14.41
C TYR A 122 26.70 12.10 15.64
N THR A 123 26.50 10.79 15.52
CA THR A 123 26.65 9.86 16.64
C THR A 123 28.07 9.85 17.20
N SER A 124 29.10 9.93 16.34
CA SER A 124 30.52 9.98 16.72
C SER A 124 30.89 11.30 17.40
N THR A 125 30.19 12.39 17.12
CA THR A 125 30.47 13.75 17.65
C THR A 125 29.65 14.10 18.90
N GLY A 126 28.95 13.11 19.47
CA GLY A 126 28.23 13.30 20.73
C GLY A 126 26.69 13.37 20.59
N GLY A 127 26.15 13.13 19.39
CA GLY A 127 24.72 13.12 19.10
C GLY A 127 24.21 14.45 18.54
N VAL A 128 22.95 14.46 18.07
CA VAL A 128 22.31 15.55 17.30
C VAL A 128 21.00 15.98 17.94
N THR A 129 20.65 17.27 17.87
CA THR A 129 19.35 17.80 18.28
C THR A 129 18.35 17.77 17.15
N ILE A 130 17.05 17.82 17.46
CA ILE A 130 15.97 17.86 16.46
C ILE A 130 16.15 19.06 15.52
N ASP A 131 16.53 20.23 16.04
CA ASP A 131 16.66 21.43 15.21
C ASP A 131 17.75 21.27 14.13
N ILE A 132 18.87 20.63 14.46
CA ILE A 132 19.93 20.32 13.47
C ILE A 132 19.43 19.28 12.46
N ILE A 133 18.65 18.28 12.88
CA ILE A 133 18.07 17.29 11.93
C ILE A 133 17.10 17.99 10.97
N VAL A 134 16.27 18.91 11.45
CA VAL A 134 15.36 19.71 10.61
C VAL A 134 16.14 20.54 9.59
N ASP A 135 17.19 21.24 10.04
CA ASP A 135 18.01 22.11 9.18
C ASP A 135 18.76 21.28 8.11
N ASP A 136 19.40 20.18 8.50
CA ASP A 136 20.19 19.33 7.60
C ASP A 136 19.31 18.52 6.62
N SER A 137 18.11 18.11 7.03
CA SER A 137 17.20 17.34 6.19
C SER A 137 16.30 18.19 5.30
N GLY A 138 16.04 19.46 5.70
CA GLY A 138 15.03 20.31 5.06
C GLY A 138 13.59 19.83 5.24
N LEU A 139 13.35 18.88 6.13
CA LEU A 139 12.03 18.31 6.39
C LEU A 139 11.27 19.11 7.45
N ALA A 140 9.94 19.07 7.40
CA ALA A 140 9.12 19.69 8.45
C ALA A 140 9.37 19.01 9.80
N LYS A 141 9.39 19.80 10.88
CA LYS A 141 9.64 19.31 12.25
C LYS A 141 8.71 18.15 12.64
N SER A 142 7.43 18.20 12.26
CA SER A 142 6.46 17.13 12.54
C SER A 142 6.86 15.78 11.91
N VAL A 143 7.48 15.81 10.74
CA VAL A 143 7.98 14.60 10.05
C VAL A 143 9.19 14.05 10.78
N VAL A 144 10.11 14.92 11.19
CA VAL A 144 11.31 14.55 11.96
C VAL A 144 10.91 13.94 13.31
N ASP A 145 9.97 14.56 14.02
CA ASP A 145 9.49 14.07 15.31
C ASP A 145 8.86 12.67 15.17
N SER A 146 7.99 12.45 14.17
CA SER A 146 7.38 11.16 13.92
C SER A 146 8.40 10.06 13.58
N CYS A 147 9.42 10.39 12.78
CA CYS A 147 10.49 9.43 12.45
C CYS A 147 11.35 9.09 13.68
N ILE A 148 11.67 10.07 14.51
CA ILE A 148 12.43 9.84 15.75
C ILE A 148 11.64 8.98 16.74
N GLU A 149 10.33 9.19 16.89
CA GLU A 149 9.49 8.33 17.72
C GLU A 149 9.46 6.89 17.21
N ASN A 150 9.38 6.71 15.89
CA ASN A 150 9.48 5.40 15.27
C ASN A 150 10.82 4.72 15.58
N PHE A 151 11.96 5.39 15.37
CA PHE A 151 13.27 4.83 15.68
C PHE A 151 13.42 4.50 17.17
N ARG A 152 12.83 5.31 18.07
CA ARG A 152 12.82 5.02 19.50
C ARG A 152 11.99 3.78 19.85
N SER A 153 10.86 3.56 19.17
CA SER A 153 10.01 2.39 19.40
C SER A 153 10.73 1.07 19.03
N PHE A 154 11.62 1.11 18.04
CA PHE A 154 12.48 -0.01 17.65
C PHE A 154 13.83 -0.05 18.42
N SER A 155 14.05 0.89 19.33
CA SER A 155 15.30 1.02 20.10
C SER A 155 16.53 1.32 19.24
N ASP A 156 16.35 1.86 18.02
CA ASP A 156 17.44 2.25 17.13
C ASP A 156 18.09 3.58 17.52
N VAL A 157 17.36 4.43 18.25
CA VAL A 157 17.78 5.76 18.69
C VAL A 157 17.55 5.94 20.18
N ILE A 158 18.54 6.46 20.89
CA ILE A 158 18.43 6.84 22.28
C ILE A 158 18.52 8.36 22.43
N GLN A 159 17.72 8.90 23.35
CA GLN A 159 17.84 10.30 23.77
C GLN A 159 18.75 10.39 24.98
N GLN A 160 19.75 11.25 24.89
CA GLN A 160 20.67 11.53 25.98
C GLN A 160 20.09 12.56 26.97
N PRO A 161 20.64 12.66 28.21
CA PRO A 161 20.20 13.65 29.19
C PRO A 161 20.33 15.12 28.74
N ASN A 162 21.22 15.40 27.78
CA ASN A 162 21.43 16.69 27.14
C ASN A 162 20.45 17.01 26.01
N GLY A 163 19.41 16.16 25.80
CA GLY A 163 18.39 16.32 24.74
C GLY A 163 18.85 15.92 23.36
N LYS A 164 20.07 15.39 23.18
CA LYS A 164 20.59 14.93 21.89
C LYS A 164 20.23 13.49 21.63
N TYR A 165 20.09 13.14 20.35
CA TYR A 165 19.79 11.80 19.86
C TYR A 165 21.05 11.14 19.32
N LYS A 166 21.21 9.84 19.60
CA LYS A 166 22.28 8.99 19.08
C LYS A 166 21.71 7.72 18.47
N TRP A 167 22.30 7.28 17.37
CA TRP A 167 22.00 6.01 16.76
C TRP A 167 22.69 4.88 17.53
N VAL A 168 21.96 3.81 17.84
CA VAL A 168 22.45 2.60 18.53
C VAL A 168 22.01 1.32 17.82
N GLY A 169 21.17 1.43 16.80
CA GLY A 169 20.76 0.30 15.95
C GLY A 169 21.93 -0.27 15.14
N ASN A 170 21.84 -1.55 14.78
CA ASN A 170 22.82 -2.23 13.95
C ASN A 170 22.76 -1.79 12.50
#